data_431117e7ea19eb1dbf151558d91c64fa
#
_entry.id   431117e7ea19eb1dbf151558d91c64fa
#
_cell.length_a   1.000
_cell.length_b   1.000
_cell.length_c   1.000
_cell.angle_alpha   90.00
_cell.angle_beta   90.00
_cell.angle_gamma   90.00
#
_symmetry.space_group_name_H-M   'P 1'
#
loop_
_entity.id
_entity.type
_entity.pdbx_description
1 polymer ?
#
loop_
_entity_poly.entity_id
_entity_poly.type
_entity_poly.pdbx_seq_one_letter_code
_entity_poly.pdbx_strand_id
1 'polypeptide(L)'
;ARHGLARHEGDLPVLVDRLKENAEGRLVAPNEWSPEHGPWEDGVAYAQQLVYALFEETLAAADVLAVDDAFVSELKEKFSRLDNGLHIGSWGQIKEWTIQEDKQGDHQRHLSHLMALYPCDQISYLKDKRYAEAAKVALDSRGDGATGWSRAWKVACWARLWDGERAYRLLKQAQNITDVTVVSMDDNAGGVYENLFCAHPSFQIDGKFRSHGRYRRDDVAEHREGRASVAGFAFGVG
;
A
#
# COMPACT_ATOMS: atom_id res chain seq x y z
N ALA A 1 7.14 -8.81 -21.28
CA ALA A 1 6.06 -7.82 -21.36
C ALA A 1 4.79 -8.41 -21.99
N ARG A 2 4.84 -8.98 -23.23
CA ARG A 2 3.65 -9.61 -23.88
C ARG A 2 3.02 -10.76 -23.08
N HIS A 3 3.81 -11.54 -22.33
CA HIS A 3 3.29 -12.63 -21.48
C HIS A 3 2.60 -12.14 -20.22
N GLY A 4 2.94 -10.94 -19.73
CA GLY A 4 2.28 -10.32 -18.59
C GLY A 4 0.88 -9.80 -18.94
N LEU A 5 0.74 -9.11 -20.07
CA LEU A 5 -0.55 -8.62 -20.56
C LEU A 5 -1.54 -9.78 -20.80
N ALA A 6 -1.10 -10.87 -21.46
CA ALA A 6 -1.97 -12.01 -21.72
C ALA A 6 -2.54 -12.71 -20.47
N ARG A 7 -1.85 -12.64 -19.33
CA ARG A 7 -2.39 -13.17 -18.06
C ARG A 7 -3.39 -12.23 -17.40
N HIS A 8 -3.26 -10.92 -17.61
CA HIS A 8 -4.18 -9.93 -17.08
C HIS A 8 -5.42 -9.71 -17.95
N GLU A 9 -5.36 -10.00 -19.25
CA GLU A 9 -6.50 -9.95 -20.17
C GLU A 9 -7.68 -10.85 -19.74
N GLY A 10 -7.43 -11.92 -18.98
CA GLY A 10 -8.49 -12.80 -18.48
C GLY A 10 -9.28 -12.22 -17.29
N ASP A 11 -8.62 -11.47 -16.40
CA ASP A 11 -9.20 -10.99 -15.16
C ASP A 11 -9.68 -9.52 -15.25
N LEU A 12 -9.01 -8.70 -16.06
CA LEU A 12 -9.34 -7.28 -16.24
C LEU A 12 -10.76 -7.04 -16.80
N PRO A 13 -11.25 -7.72 -17.83
CA PRO A 13 -12.63 -7.55 -18.30
C PRO A 13 -13.64 -7.82 -17.19
N VAL A 14 -13.40 -8.83 -16.35
CA VAL A 14 -14.27 -9.16 -15.22
C VAL A 14 -14.31 -8.04 -14.19
N LEU A 15 -13.16 -7.42 -13.89
CA LEU A 15 -13.08 -6.26 -13.00
C LEU A 15 -13.79 -5.04 -13.58
N VAL A 16 -13.56 -4.79 -14.87
CA VAL A 16 -14.16 -3.67 -15.61
C VAL A 16 -15.69 -3.76 -15.58
N ASP A 17 -16.24 -4.96 -15.76
CA ASP A 17 -17.69 -5.21 -15.77
C ASP A 17 -18.34 -5.18 -14.39
N ARG A 18 -17.55 -5.39 -13.32
CA ARG A 18 -18.05 -5.39 -11.94
C ARG A 18 -18.14 -3.99 -11.32
N LEU A 19 -17.51 -2.99 -11.90
CA LEU A 19 -17.54 -1.64 -11.35
C LEU A 19 -18.96 -1.09 -11.33
N LYS A 20 -19.26 -0.36 -10.26
CA LYS A 20 -20.57 0.23 -10.00
C LYS A 20 -20.44 1.74 -9.93
N GLU A 21 -21.42 2.45 -10.42
CA GLU A 21 -21.48 3.91 -10.27
C GLU A 21 -21.98 4.28 -8.88
N ASN A 22 -21.24 5.17 -8.21
CA ASN A 22 -21.65 5.74 -6.92
C ASN A 22 -22.56 6.98 -7.11
N ALA A 23 -22.98 7.59 -6.02
CA ALA A 23 -23.89 8.75 -6.04
C ALA A 23 -23.29 9.99 -6.75
N GLU A 24 -21.98 10.09 -6.82
CA GLU A 24 -21.26 11.16 -7.50
C GLU A 24 -20.94 10.86 -8.97
N GLY A 25 -21.45 9.73 -9.51
CA GLY A 25 -21.19 9.31 -10.89
C GLY A 25 -19.80 8.74 -11.14
N ARG A 26 -19.06 8.38 -10.08
CA ARG A 26 -17.75 7.74 -10.17
C ARG A 26 -17.89 6.23 -10.12
N LEU A 27 -17.00 5.53 -10.82
CA LEU A 27 -16.95 4.08 -10.78
C LEU A 27 -16.17 3.60 -9.55
N VAL A 28 -16.76 2.66 -8.81
CA VAL A 28 -16.19 2.08 -7.60
C VAL A 28 -16.27 0.56 -7.62
N ALA A 29 -15.33 -0.09 -6.94
CA ALA A 29 -15.37 -1.53 -6.67
C ALA A 29 -16.49 -1.83 -5.67
N PRO A 30 -17.48 -2.69 -6.01
CA PRO A 30 -18.63 -2.92 -5.16
C PRO A 30 -18.37 -3.97 -4.10
N ASN A 31 -18.95 -3.76 -2.90
CA ASN A 31 -18.99 -4.73 -1.82
C ASN A 31 -17.62 -5.32 -1.49
N GLU A 32 -16.67 -4.45 -1.18
CA GLU A 32 -15.30 -4.80 -0.81
C GLU A 32 -15.06 -4.68 0.70
N TRP A 33 -14.01 -5.28 1.18
CA TRP A 33 -13.67 -5.34 2.59
C TRP A 33 -12.23 -4.91 2.82
N SER A 34 -11.99 -4.10 3.84
CA SER A 34 -10.61 -3.76 4.25
C SER A 34 -10.04 -4.85 5.15
N PRO A 35 -9.00 -5.56 4.76
CA PRO A 35 -8.37 -6.59 5.60
C PRO A 35 -7.79 -6.00 6.89
N GLU A 36 -8.07 -6.57 8.04
CA GLU A 36 -8.96 -7.69 8.38
C GLU A 36 -10.06 -7.20 9.32
N HIS A 37 -10.70 -6.08 9.07
CA HIS A 37 -11.70 -5.48 9.94
C HIS A 37 -12.67 -4.57 9.19
N GLY A 38 -13.70 -4.13 9.91
CA GLY A 38 -14.69 -3.19 9.41
C GLY A 38 -15.78 -3.81 8.55
N PRO A 39 -16.68 -2.98 8.03
CA PRO A 39 -17.80 -3.40 7.21
C PRO A 39 -17.38 -3.72 5.77
N TRP A 40 -18.31 -4.34 5.04
CA TRP A 40 -18.29 -4.43 3.60
C TRP A 40 -18.97 -3.19 3.02
N GLU A 41 -18.26 -2.46 2.16
CA GLU A 41 -18.76 -1.24 1.53
C GLU A 41 -18.32 -1.15 0.07
N ASP A 42 -19.02 -0.34 -0.72
CA ASP A 42 -18.58 0.02 -2.07
C ASP A 42 -17.44 1.05 -1.99
N GLY A 43 -16.40 0.87 -2.79
CA GLY A 43 -15.31 1.84 -2.89
C GLY A 43 -14.35 1.88 -1.71
N VAL A 44 -14.25 0.79 -0.92
CA VAL A 44 -13.25 0.69 0.14
C VAL A 44 -11.85 0.97 -0.42
N ALA A 45 -11.10 1.83 0.27
CA ALA A 45 -9.81 2.36 -0.20
C ALA A 45 -8.84 1.27 -0.68
N TYR A 46 -8.76 0.16 0.04
CA TYR A 46 -7.92 -0.99 -0.32
C TYR A 46 -8.17 -1.48 -1.76
N ALA A 47 -9.42 -1.83 -2.05
CA ALA A 47 -9.80 -2.36 -3.36
C ALA A 47 -9.71 -1.27 -4.44
N GLN A 48 -10.19 -0.08 -4.11
CA GLN A 48 -10.26 1.03 -5.06
C GLN A 48 -8.88 1.48 -5.53
N GLN A 49 -7.93 1.62 -4.62
CA GLN A 49 -6.55 1.99 -4.93
C GLN A 49 -5.86 0.92 -5.80
N LEU A 50 -6.12 -0.37 -5.55
CA LEU A 50 -5.58 -1.45 -6.37
C LEU A 50 -6.18 -1.47 -7.78
N VAL A 51 -7.49 -1.28 -7.91
CA VAL A 51 -8.15 -1.20 -9.23
C VAL A 51 -7.63 0.00 -10.00
N TYR A 52 -7.48 1.16 -9.34
CA TYR A 52 -6.93 2.35 -9.97
C TYR A 52 -5.50 2.13 -10.48
N ALA A 53 -4.62 1.59 -9.64
CA ALA A 53 -3.24 1.28 -10.04
C ALA A 53 -3.19 0.29 -11.21
N LEU A 54 -4.02 -0.76 -11.17
CA LEU A 54 -4.08 -1.75 -12.24
C LEU A 54 -4.49 -1.12 -13.58
N PHE A 55 -5.47 -0.24 -13.57
CA PHE A 55 -5.92 0.44 -14.80
C PHE A 55 -4.83 1.38 -15.32
N GLU A 56 -4.23 2.20 -14.44
CA GLU A 56 -3.14 3.12 -14.77
C GLU A 56 -1.96 2.38 -15.41
N GLU A 57 -1.49 1.30 -14.78
CA GLU A 57 -0.36 0.49 -15.25
C GLU A 57 -0.69 -0.25 -16.57
N THR A 58 -1.93 -0.72 -16.71
CA THR A 58 -2.37 -1.39 -17.95
C THR A 58 -2.39 -0.42 -19.12
N LEU A 59 -2.93 0.78 -18.93
CA LEU A 59 -2.94 1.83 -19.96
C LEU A 59 -1.51 2.27 -20.32
N ALA A 60 -0.64 2.45 -19.35
CA ALA A 60 0.76 2.76 -19.59
C ALA A 60 1.48 1.64 -20.38
N ALA A 61 1.19 0.39 -20.06
CA ALA A 61 1.73 -0.75 -20.79
C ALA A 61 1.19 -0.83 -22.24
N ALA A 62 -0.09 -0.54 -22.43
CA ALA A 62 -0.70 -0.48 -23.78
C ALA A 62 -0.05 0.60 -24.65
N ASP A 63 0.21 1.78 -24.08
CA ASP A 63 0.89 2.87 -24.78
C ASP A 63 2.31 2.47 -25.21
N VAL A 64 3.09 1.84 -24.31
CA VAL A 64 4.46 1.35 -24.63
C VAL A 64 4.45 0.27 -25.71
N LEU A 65 3.44 -0.58 -25.71
CA LEU A 65 3.31 -1.68 -26.68
C LEU A 65 2.60 -1.27 -27.97
N ALA A 66 2.13 -0.02 -28.06
CA ALA A 66 1.33 0.52 -29.15
C ALA A 66 0.07 -0.34 -29.44
N VAL A 67 -0.60 -0.79 -28.37
CA VAL A 67 -1.90 -1.48 -28.43
C VAL A 67 -2.98 -0.42 -28.30
N ASP A 68 -3.87 -0.34 -29.28
CA ASP A 68 -5.03 0.55 -29.28
C ASP A 68 -6.23 -0.19 -29.90
N ASP A 69 -6.80 -1.06 -29.10
CA ASP A 69 -7.97 -1.87 -29.46
C ASP A 69 -9.24 -1.41 -28.72
N ALA A 70 -10.34 -2.11 -28.94
CA ALA A 70 -11.62 -1.81 -28.32
C ALA A 70 -11.54 -1.89 -26.79
N PHE A 71 -10.78 -2.83 -26.23
CA PHE A 71 -10.61 -2.99 -24.80
C PHE A 71 -9.85 -1.81 -24.18
N VAL A 72 -8.76 -1.38 -24.81
CA VAL A 72 -8.00 -0.19 -24.35
C VAL A 72 -8.87 1.06 -24.39
N SER A 73 -9.70 1.22 -25.42
CA SER A 73 -10.64 2.35 -25.54
C SER A 73 -11.69 2.34 -24.42
N GLU A 74 -12.26 1.17 -24.12
CA GLU A 74 -13.20 0.99 -23.00
C GLU A 74 -12.51 1.28 -21.64
N LEU A 75 -11.28 0.75 -21.45
CA LEU A 75 -10.52 0.97 -20.23
C LEU A 75 -10.20 2.45 -20.00
N LYS A 76 -9.85 3.21 -21.06
CA LYS A 76 -9.63 4.66 -21.01
C LYS A 76 -10.89 5.39 -20.57
N GLU A 77 -12.05 5.04 -21.13
CA GLU A 77 -13.33 5.63 -20.75
C GLU A 77 -13.64 5.39 -19.27
N LYS A 78 -13.58 4.13 -18.82
CA LYS A 78 -13.87 3.78 -17.44
C LYS A 78 -12.84 4.37 -16.46
N PHE A 79 -11.55 4.41 -16.81
CA PHE A 79 -10.52 5.04 -16.00
C PHE A 79 -10.78 6.53 -15.77
N SER A 80 -11.29 7.24 -16.77
CA SER A 80 -11.63 8.67 -16.64
C SER A 80 -12.69 8.94 -15.57
N ARG A 81 -13.54 7.96 -15.30
CA ARG A 81 -14.62 8.01 -14.30
C ARG A 81 -14.30 7.25 -13.01
N LEU A 82 -13.19 6.53 -12.98
CA LEU A 82 -12.82 5.71 -11.83
C LEU A 82 -12.51 6.58 -10.62
N ASP A 83 -13.05 6.23 -9.47
CA ASP A 83 -12.62 6.77 -8.19
C ASP A 83 -11.20 6.27 -7.88
N ASN A 84 -10.34 7.13 -7.37
CA ASN A 84 -8.94 6.77 -7.10
C ASN A 84 -8.71 6.19 -5.70
N GLY A 85 -9.74 6.13 -4.85
CA GLY A 85 -9.65 5.64 -3.48
C GLY A 85 -8.85 6.54 -2.53
N LEU A 86 -8.61 7.80 -2.92
CA LEU A 86 -7.84 8.76 -2.13
C LEU A 86 -8.75 9.83 -1.55
N HIS A 87 -9.42 9.51 -0.46
CA HIS A 87 -10.29 10.44 0.26
C HIS A 87 -9.64 10.87 1.56
N ILE A 88 -9.72 12.18 1.88
CA ILE A 88 -9.23 12.72 3.13
C ILE A 88 -10.40 12.83 4.11
N GLY A 89 -10.27 12.17 5.25
CA GLY A 89 -11.31 12.12 6.27
C GLY A 89 -11.33 13.32 7.23
N SER A 90 -12.22 13.27 8.19
CA SER A 90 -12.58 14.38 9.08
C SER A 90 -11.43 14.88 9.97
N TRP A 91 -10.43 14.04 10.26
CA TRP A 91 -9.24 14.41 11.06
C TRP A 91 -7.94 14.46 10.22
N GLY A 92 -8.07 14.51 8.86
CA GLY A 92 -6.96 14.74 7.93
C GLY A 92 -6.26 13.48 7.44
N GLN A 93 -6.74 12.30 7.75
CA GLN A 93 -6.19 11.00 7.32
C GLN A 93 -6.64 10.61 5.90
N ILE A 94 -5.93 9.68 5.27
CA ILE A 94 -6.50 8.89 4.17
C ILE A 94 -7.57 7.98 4.77
N LYS A 95 -8.81 8.05 4.25
CA LYS A 95 -9.94 7.23 4.70
C LYS A 95 -9.75 5.77 4.29
N GLU A 96 -10.19 4.87 5.15
CA GLU A 96 -10.21 3.43 4.89
C GLU A 96 -11.55 2.98 4.30
N TRP A 97 -12.64 3.53 4.79
CA TRP A 97 -14.01 3.25 4.33
C TRP A 97 -14.68 4.47 3.71
N THR A 98 -15.70 4.20 2.90
CA THR A 98 -16.46 5.25 2.22
C THR A 98 -17.50 5.86 3.16
N ILE A 99 -18.26 5.01 3.86
CA ILE A 99 -19.37 5.41 4.74
C ILE A 99 -18.93 5.40 6.20
N GLN A 100 -18.34 4.30 6.66
CA GLN A 100 -17.87 4.20 8.03
C GLN A 100 -16.75 5.23 8.28
N GLU A 101 -16.82 5.91 9.42
CA GLU A 101 -15.75 6.80 9.85
C GLU A 101 -14.59 6.02 10.45
N ASP A 102 -13.37 6.40 10.07
CA ASP A 102 -12.14 5.85 10.64
C ASP A 102 -11.99 6.28 12.10
N LYS A 103 -11.55 5.37 12.92
CA LYS A 103 -11.27 5.65 14.33
C LYS A 103 -9.82 6.09 14.50
N GLN A 104 -9.63 7.32 14.96
CA GLN A 104 -8.31 7.81 15.35
C GLN A 104 -7.75 7.00 16.52
N GLY A 105 -6.46 6.60 16.42
CA GLY A 105 -5.81 5.75 17.43
C GLY A 105 -6.18 4.26 17.31
N ASP A 106 -6.78 3.83 16.20
CA ASP A 106 -6.91 2.42 15.90
C ASP A 106 -5.56 1.83 15.50
N HIS A 107 -5.02 0.95 16.33
CA HIS A 107 -3.72 0.30 16.15
C HIS A 107 -3.80 -1.00 15.34
N GLN A 108 -4.79 -1.13 14.45
CA GLN A 108 -4.85 -2.27 13.54
C GLN A 108 -3.53 -2.43 12.77
N ARG A 109 -3.03 -3.65 12.71
CA ARG A 109 -1.74 -3.98 12.08
C ARG A 109 -1.72 -3.81 10.58
N HIS A 110 -2.88 -3.92 9.91
CA HIS A 110 -2.99 -3.71 8.47
C HIS A 110 -3.04 -2.21 8.11
N LEU A 111 -2.41 -1.87 6.99
CA LEU A 111 -2.40 -0.54 6.39
C LEU A 111 -3.06 -0.58 5.01
N SER A 112 -4.20 -1.27 4.92
CA SER A 112 -4.85 -1.57 3.65
C SER A 112 -5.23 -0.31 2.85
N HIS A 113 -5.64 0.75 3.54
CA HIS A 113 -5.97 2.06 2.95
C HIS A 113 -4.75 2.87 2.47
N LEU A 114 -3.54 2.34 2.63
CA LEU A 114 -2.29 2.98 2.19
C LEU A 114 -1.59 2.18 1.07
N MET A 115 -2.32 1.32 0.34
CA MET A 115 -1.79 0.63 -0.84
C MET A 115 -1.29 1.60 -1.90
N ALA A 116 -1.96 2.73 -2.06
CA ALA A 116 -1.58 3.82 -2.96
C ALA A 116 -0.23 4.48 -2.61
N LEU A 117 0.20 4.38 -1.35
CA LEU A 117 1.52 4.83 -0.90
C LEU A 117 2.59 3.75 -1.11
N TYR A 118 2.27 2.51 -0.70
CA TYR A 118 3.11 1.33 -0.87
C TYR A 118 2.26 0.06 -0.86
N PRO A 119 2.40 -0.86 -1.83
CA PRO A 119 3.44 -0.95 -2.88
C PRO A 119 3.21 -0.07 -4.11
N CYS A 120 1.99 0.46 -4.34
CA CYS A 120 1.73 1.39 -5.43
C CYS A 120 2.44 2.73 -5.19
N ASP A 121 2.30 3.68 -6.10
CA ASP A 121 3.01 4.95 -6.05
C ASP A 121 2.12 6.18 -6.29
N GLN A 122 0.81 6.03 -6.20
CA GLN A 122 -0.16 7.11 -6.40
C GLN A 122 0.01 8.24 -5.38
N ILE A 123 0.40 7.91 -4.14
CA ILE A 123 0.71 8.88 -3.08
C ILE A 123 2.21 9.14 -3.04
N SER A 124 2.61 10.37 -3.34
CA SER A 124 3.98 10.86 -3.12
C SER A 124 4.00 12.36 -2.99
N TYR A 125 5.03 12.92 -2.35
CA TYR A 125 5.24 14.37 -2.29
C TYR A 125 5.46 15.01 -3.66
N LEU A 126 5.87 14.23 -4.66
CA LEU A 126 6.09 14.70 -6.03
C LEU A 126 4.79 14.77 -6.83
N LYS A 127 3.81 13.91 -6.52
CA LYS A 127 2.51 13.87 -7.21
C LYS A 127 1.50 14.83 -6.57
N ASP A 128 1.21 14.63 -5.28
CA ASP A 128 0.32 15.52 -4.52
C ASP A 128 0.66 15.49 -3.01
N LYS A 129 1.18 16.61 -2.53
CA LYS A 129 1.57 16.78 -1.14
C LYS A 129 0.41 16.56 -0.16
N ARG A 130 -0.83 16.89 -0.53
CA ARG A 130 -2.00 16.75 0.37
C ARG A 130 -2.22 15.31 0.75
N TYR A 131 -2.15 14.38 -0.22
CA TYR A 131 -2.30 12.96 0.05
C TYR A 131 -1.10 12.38 0.81
N ALA A 132 0.11 12.87 0.56
CA ALA A 132 1.27 12.46 1.32
C ALA A 132 1.14 12.85 2.81
N GLU A 133 0.69 14.08 3.10
CA GLU A 133 0.43 14.52 4.48
C GLU A 133 -0.73 13.73 5.11
N ALA A 134 -1.80 13.46 4.38
CA ALA A 134 -2.92 12.66 4.88
C ALA A 134 -2.51 11.20 5.16
N ALA A 135 -1.65 10.62 4.35
CA ALA A 135 -1.07 9.29 4.60
C ALA A 135 -0.19 9.30 5.86
N LYS A 136 0.57 10.37 6.09
CA LYS A 136 1.35 10.55 7.31
C LYS A 136 0.46 10.60 8.55
N VAL A 137 -0.64 11.35 8.50
CA VAL A 137 -1.64 11.41 9.57
C VAL A 137 -2.23 10.03 9.86
N ALA A 138 -2.56 9.26 8.82
CA ALA A 138 -3.07 7.90 8.98
C ALA A 138 -2.02 6.96 9.62
N LEU A 139 -0.76 7.02 9.19
CA LEU A 139 0.34 6.24 9.78
C LEU A 139 0.61 6.62 11.23
N ASP A 140 0.60 7.90 11.56
CA ASP A 140 0.75 8.38 12.95
C ASP A 140 -0.34 7.82 13.84
N SER A 141 -1.57 7.80 13.36
CA SER A 141 -2.72 7.24 14.08
C SER A 141 -2.60 5.73 14.32
N ARG A 142 -2.05 4.99 13.36
CA ARG A 142 -1.75 3.55 13.49
C ARG A 142 -0.61 3.25 14.45
N GLY A 143 0.23 4.23 14.75
CA GLY A 143 1.38 4.08 15.64
C GLY A 143 2.51 3.25 15.03
N ASP A 144 3.61 3.15 15.77
CA ASP A 144 4.82 2.44 15.35
C ASP A 144 4.82 0.96 15.74
N GLY A 145 3.98 0.57 16.69
CA GLY A 145 3.79 -0.81 17.11
C GLY A 145 3.27 -1.68 15.99
N ALA A 146 3.84 -2.84 15.85
CA ALA A 146 3.41 -3.78 14.82
C ALA A 146 4.06 -5.16 14.94
N THR A 147 3.43 -6.11 14.31
CA THR A 147 3.98 -7.44 14.02
C THR A 147 5.08 -7.34 12.95
N GLY A 148 5.86 -8.38 12.75
CA GLY A 148 7.03 -8.35 11.88
C GLY A 148 6.78 -7.80 10.48
N TRP A 149 5.85 -8.39 9.72
CA TRP A 149 5.51 -7.95 8.37
C TRP A 149 4.86 -6.55 8.35
N SER A 150 4.03 -6.25 9.33
CA SER A 150 3.37 -4.94 9.45
C SER A 150 4.39 -3.83 9.72
N ARG A 151 5.37 -4.09 10.60
CA ARG A 151 6.47 -3.14 10.86
C ARG A 151 7.32 -2.92 9.62
N ALA A 152 7.64 -3.98 8.87
CA ALA A 152 8.35 -3.86 7.60
C ALA A 152 7.57 -3.02 6.57
N TRP A 153 6.24 -3.14 6.58
CA TRP A 153 5.38 -2.32 5.73
C TRP A 153 5.41 -0.85 6.13
N LYS A 154 5.35 -0.57 7.45
CA LYS A 154 5.48 0.80 7.98
C LYS A 154 6.83 1.42 7.64
N VAL A 155 7.92 0.64 7.66
CA VAL A 155 9.24 1.11 7.20
C VAL A 155 9.17 1.60 5.76
N ALA A 156 8.55 0.81 4.85
CA ALA A 156 8.39 1.19 3.46
C ALA A 156 7.53 2.46 3.29
N CYS A 157 6.42 2.56 4.02
CA CYS A 157 5.55 3.72 4.00
C CYS A 157 6.28 5.00 4.46
N TRP A 158 7.02 4.94 5.57
CA TRP A 158 7.78 6.09 6.08
C TRP A 158 8.92 6.49 5.14
N ALA A 159 9.60 5.53 4.52
CA ALA A 159 10.61 5.82 3.49
C ALA A 159 9.99 6.56 2.29
N ARG A 160 8.82 6.11 1.80
CA ARG A 160 8.07 6.79 0.72
C ARG A 160 7.61 8.21 1.10
N LEU A 161 7.39 8.47 2.37
CA LEU A 161 7.06 9.79 2.91
C LEU A 161 8.29 10.62 3.29
N TRP A 162 9.48 10.18 2.90
CA TRP A 162 10.76 10.86 3.15
C TRP A 162 11.10 11.04 4.63
N ASP A 163 10.48 10.29 5.52
CA ASP A 163 10.86 10.21 6.93
C ASP A 163 11.86 9.06 7.16
N GLY A 164 13.08 9.27 6.70
CA GLY A 164 14.16 8.30 6.80
C GLY A 164 14.56 7.96 8.23
N GLU A 165 14.46 8.92 9.15
CA GLU A 165 14.79 8.69 10.57
C GLU A 165 13.79 7.73 11.21
N ARG A 166 12.51 7.91 10.94
CA ARG A 166 11.47 7.03 11.46
C ARG A 166 11.53 5.65 10.81
N ALA A 167 11.72 5.59 9.50
CA ALA A 167 11.91 4.33 8.78
C ALA A 167 13.11 3.55 9.35
N TYR A 168 14.25 4.20 9.56
CA TYR A 168 15.44 3.57 10.12
C TYR A 168 15.24 3.10 11.57
N ARG A 169 14.57 3.89 12.40
CA ARG A 169 14.23 3.48 13.77
C ARG A 169 13.39 2.21 13.79
N LEU A 170 12.34 2.16 12.96
CA LEU A 170 11.47 0.98 12.85
C LEU A 170 12.21 -0.24 12.30
N LEU A 171 13.09 -0.04 11.33
CA LEU A 171 13.93 -1.10 10.77
C LEU A 171 14.86 -1.69 11.86
N LYS A 172 15.50 -0.85 12.67
CA LYS A 172 16.30 -1.31 13.81
C LYS A 172 15.48 -2.13 14.80
N GLN A 173 14.29 -1.64 15.16
CA GLN A 173 13.38 -2.36 16.05
C GLN A 173 12.95 -3.72 15.50
N ALA A 174 12.70 -3.80 14.18
CA ALA A 174 12.37 -5.06 13.52
C ALA A 174 13.52 -6.09 13.54
N GLN A 175 14.73 -5.64 13.75
CA GLN A 175 15.94 -6.48 13.78
C GLN A 175 16.51 -6.73 15.18
N ASN A 176 15.88 -6.16 16.21
CA ASN A 176 16.33 -6.41 17.59
C ASN A 176 16.19 -7.89 17.93
N ILE A 177 17.25 -8.45 18.51
CA ILE A 177 17.19 -9.81 19.04
C ILE A 177 16.30 -9.82 20.28
N THR A 178 15.43 -10.79 20.36
CA THR A 178 14.53 -10.99 21.49
C THR A 178 14.46 -12.46 21.89
N ASP A 179 14.25 -12.70 23.16
CA ASP A 179 13.98 -14.00 23.76
C ASP A 179 12.51 -14.14 24.21
N VAL A 180 11.71 -13.11 23.95
CA VAL A 180 10.30 -13.07 24.35
C VAL A 180 9.50 -14.14 23.61
N THR A 181 8.94 -15.06 24.36
CA THR A 181 8.09 -16.16 23.85
C THR A 181 6.60 -15.88 23.99
N VAL A 182 6.25 -14.83 24.71
CA VAL A 182 4.86 -14.40 24.92
C VAL A 182 4.42 -13.50 23.78
N VAL A 183 3.29 -13.86 23.20
CA VAL A 183 2.62 -13.11 22.14
C VAL A 183 2.13 -11.77 22.67
N SER A 184 2.66 -10.67 22.15
CA SER A 184 2.16 -9.32 22.40
C SER A 184 1.98 -8.56 21.07
N MET A 185 0.92 -7.77 20.99
CA MET A 185 0.61 -6.91 19.84
C MET A 185 0.97 -5.44 20.08
N ASP A 186 1.59 -5.13 21.22
CA ASP A 186 1.95 -3.80 21.64
C ASP A 186 3.17 -3.24 20.87
N ASP A 187 3.48 -1.99 21.15
CA ASP A 187 4.52 -1.22 20.44
C ASP A 187 5.91 -1.84 20.53
N ASN A 188 6.16 -2.70 21.52
CA ASN A 188 7.41 -3.41 21.72
C ASN A 188 7.41 -4.83 21.15
N ALA A 189 6.29 -5.28 20.58
CA ALA A 189 6.20 -6.60 19.95
C ALA A 189 7.06 -6.68 18.69
N GLY A 190 7.61 -7.82 18.44
CA GLY A 190 8.44 -8.11 17.28
C GLY A 190 9.92 -8.06 17.56
N GLY A 191 10.71 -8.20 16.51
CA GLY A 191 12.14 -8.42 16.55
C GLY A 191 12.51 -9.78 15.96
N VAL A 192 13.67 -10.29 16.30
CA VAL A 192 14.22 -11.54 15.78
C VAL A 192 14.68 -12.46 16.89
N TYR A 193 14.42 -13.74 16.75
CA TYR A 193 15.09 -14.75 17.57
C TYR A 193 16.51 -15.00 17.07
N GLU A 194 17.38 -15.63 17.88
CA GLU A 194 18.75 -15.98 17.50
C GLU A 194 18.85 -16.78 16.20
N ASN A 195 17.84 -17.58 15.89
CA ASN A 195 17.73 -18.32 14.62
C ASN A 195 17.23 -17.46 13.45
N LEU A 196 17.13 -16.14 13.62
CA LEU A 196 16.68 -15.15 12.65
C LEU A 196 15.20 -15.24 12.29
N PHE A 197 14.40 -16.04 12.96
CA PHE A 197 12.95 -16.03 12.75
C PHE A 197 12.29 -14.80 13.39
N CYS A 198 11.21 -14.37 12.78
CA CYS A 198 10.44 -13.25 13.26
C CYS A 198 9.74 -13.57 14.58
N ALA A 199 9.95 -12.74 15.58
CA ALA A 199 9.26 -12.84 16.87
C ALA A 199 7.87 -12.22 16.77
N HIS A 200 7.10 -12.66 15.79
CA HIS A 200 5.70 -12.29 15.65
C HIS A 200 4.84 -13.14 16.60
N PRO A 201 3.70 -12.60 17.10
CA PRO A 201 2.80 -13.35 17.99
C PRO A 201 2.39 -14.73 17.50
N SER A 202 2.17 -14.89 16.21
CA SER A 202 2.06 -16.22 15.60
C SER A 202 3.32 -16.40 14.78
N PHE A 203 4.20 -17.28 15.15
CA PHE A 203 5.41 -17.55 14.42
C PHE A 203 5.24 -17.40 12.90
N GLN A 204 5.87 -16.41 12.31
CA GLN A 204 5.82 -16.11 10.87
C GLN A 204 7.23 -15.79 10.36
N ILE A 205 7.54 -16.19 9.14
CA ILE A 205 8.83 -15.92 8.50
C ILE A 205 8.76 -14.81 7.46
N ASP A 206 7.58 -14.41 7.03
CA ASP A 206 7.32 -13.42 5.98
C ASP A 206 7.86 -12.03 6.30
N GLY A 207 7.81 -11.61 7.55
CA GLY A 207 8.36 -10.34 8.00
C GLY A 207 9.87 -10.20 7.78
N LYS A 208 10.60 -11.32 7.72
CA LYS A 208 12.05 -11.36 7.51
C LYS A 208 12.44 -11.08 6.07
N PHE A 209 11.79 -11.71 5.13
CA PHE A 209 12.06 -11.47 3.71
C PHE A 209 11.82 -10.01 3.33
N ARG A 210 10.85 -9.35 3.97
CA ARG A 210 10.55 -7.94 3.74
C ARG A 210 11.54 -7.00 4.43
N SER A 211 12.02 -7.33 5.64
CA SER A 211 12.96 -6.48 6.38
C SER A 211 14.41 -6.64 5.95
N HIS A 212 14.81 -7.80 5.42
CA HIS A 212 16.21 -8.06 5.02
C HIS A 212 16.44 -7.93 3.50
N GLY A 213 15.42 -8.12 2.67
CA GLY A 213 15.58 -8.29 1.23
C GLY A 213 15.61 -7.02 0.41
N ARG A 214 15.16 -5.86 0.91
CA ARG A 214 14.90 -4.69 0.06
C ARG A 214 15.28 -3.33 0.62
N TYR A 215 15.74 -3.25 1.87
CA TYR A 215 16.13 -1.96 2.42
C TYR A 215 17.66 -1.85 2.44
N ARG A 216 18.22 -1.39 1.34
CA ARG A 216 19.60 -0.93 1.37
C ARG A 216 19.64 0.38 2.14
N ARG A 217 20.69 0.54 2.94
CA ARG A 217 20.97 1.78 3.68
C ARG A 217 20.98 3.00 2.75
N ASP A 218 21.29 2.77 1.50
CA ASP A 218 21.38 3.76 0.43
C ASP A 218 19.99 4.28 0.00
N ASP A 219 18.94 3.43 0.00
CA ASP A 219 17.58 3.83 -0.34
C ASP A 219 16.98 4.83 0.66
N VAL A 220 17.38 4.75 1.93
CA VAL A 220 16.96 5.69 2.98
C VAL A 220 17.80 6.98 2.94
N ALA A 221 19.07 6.89 2.53
CA ALA A 221 19.98 8.02 2.47
C ALA A 221 19.76 8.92 1.23
N GLU A 222 19.42 8.33 0.08
CA GLU A 222 19.17 9.07 -1.15
C GLU A 222 17.96 10.02 -1.05
N HIS A 223 16.96 9.68 -0.24
CA HIS A 223 15.85 10.58 0.05
C HIS A 223 16.23 11.81 0.89
N ARG A 224 17.35 11.77 1.62
CA ARG A 224 17.84 12.89 2.43
C ARG A 224 18.42 14.04 1.58
N GLU A 225 18.92 13.73 0.38
CA GLU A 225 19.60 14.70 -0.48
C GLU A 225 18.71 15.28 -1.60
N GLY A 226 17.41 14.96 -1.61
CA GLY A 226 16.49 15.52 -2.63
C GLY A 226 16.76 15.02 -4.05
N ARG A 227 17.58 14.00 -4.21
CA ARG A 227 17.82 13.36 -5.52
C ARG A 227 16.83 12.21 -5.67
N ALA A 228 15.66 12.52 -6.24
CA ALA A 228 14.73 11.51 -6.70
C ALA A 228 15.32 10.77 -7.91
N SER A 229 16.12 9.76 -7.67
CA SER A 229 16.28 8.71 -8.66
C SER A 229 15.15 7.72 -8.43
N VAL A 230 14.17 7.72 -9.31
CA VAL A 230 13.17 6.67 -9.42
C VAL A 230 13.91 5.43 -9.95
N ALA A 231 14.68 4.79 -9.09
CA ALA A 231 15.17 3.46 -9.35
C ALA A 231 13.96 2.53 -9.28
N GLY A 232 13.47 2.14 -10.45
CA GLY A 232 12.32 1.27 -10.60
C GLY A 232 12.46 0.03 -9.75
N PHE A 233 11.49 -0.20 -8.88
CA PHE A 233 11.29 -1.49 -8.27
C PHE A 233 10.80 -2.47 -9.34
N ALA A 234 11.74 -3.03 -10.09
CA ALA A 234 11.44 -4.17 -10.93
C ALA A 234 11.08 -5.34 -10.02
N PHE A 235 9.83 -5.79 -10.09
CA PHE A 235 9.44 -7.10 -9.57
C PHE A 235 10.22 -8.16 -10.36
N GLY A 236 11.32 -8.60 -9.80
CA GLY A 236 12.00 -9.80 -10.27
C GLY A 236 11.13 -11.00 -9.88
N VAL A 237 10.31 -11.47 -10.82
CA VAL A 237 9.73 -12.80 -10.78
C VAL A 237 10.80 -13.71 -11.39
N GLY A 238 11.52 -14.44 -10.54
CA GLY A 238 12.29 -15.61 -10.92
C GLY A 238 11.43 -16.85 -10.76
#